data_2c5f734bb2035064dba63f77ca08f912
#
_entry.id   2c5f734bb2035064dba63f77ca08f912
#
_cell.length_a   1.000
_cell.length_b   1.000
_cell.length_c   1.000
_cell.angle_alpha   90.00
_cell.angle_beta   90.00
_cell.angle_gamma   90.00
#
_symmetry.space_group_name_H-M   'P 1'
#
loop_
_entity.id
_entity.type
_entity.pdbx_description
1 polymer ?
#
loop_
_entity_poly.entity_id
_entity_poly.type
_entity_poly.pdbx_seq_one_letter_code
_entity_poly.pdbx_strand_id
1 'polypeptide(L)'
;KPLGKGKSWLFGSQTRENMFWSLCSALPIWTAYESIMLWCYANNFMLFPIHDWSSNPIYFCLLFLAIPIIQHIHFYLTHRLTHWKPLYKWVHYLHHKNVNVGPWSGLSMHPVEHMIYLTTILLHFVIPSHPIHFMYQGMHTVLGAQKGHTGYERLVVNKNTGSSIPSAGYFHYLHHRYFECNYGELTSPLDKWFGTFHDGTKKAHEKIFKKQ
;
A
#
# COMPACT_ATOMS: atom_id res chain seq x y z
N LYS A 1 4.05 -9.64 16.90
CA LYS A 1 4.29 -10.85 17.73
C LYS A 1 4.41 -12.04 16.80
N PRO A 2 5.37 -12.98 17.00
CA PRO A 2 5.36 -14.23 16.23
C PRO A 2 4.00 -14.90 16.37
N LEU A 3 3.60 -15.63 15.33
CA LEU A 3 2.38 -16.44 15.37
C LEU A 3 2.28 -17.16 16.70
N GLY A 4 1.23 -16.88 17.49
CA GLY A 4 1.01 -17.56 18.75
C GLY A 4 0.93 -19.09 18.54
N LYS A 5 1.36 -19.86 19.51
CA LYS A 5 1.24 -21.33 19.48
C LYS A 5 -0.19 -21.70 19.07
N GLY A 6 -0.34 -22.47 17.98
CA GLY A 6 -1.62 -22.94 17.45
C GLY A 6 -2.15 -22.21 16.22
N LYS A 7 -1.50 -21.13 15.73
CA LYS A 7 -1.90 -20.47 14.46
C LYS A 7 -1.14 -21.10 13.31
N SER A 8 -1.81 -21.90 12.54
CA SER A 8 -1.26 -22.51 11.31
C SER A 8 -1.57 -21.66 10.09
N TRP A 9 -0.74 -21.81 9.05
CA TRP A 9 -1.03 -21.28 7.71
C TRP A 9 -2.14 -22.12 7.08
N LEU A 10 -3.10 -21.46 6.40
CA LEU A 10 -4.28 -22.11 5.81
C LEU A 10 -3.95 -23.32 4.92
N PHE A 11 -2.82 -23.27 4.20
CA PHE A 11 -2.36 -24.36 3.33
C PHE A 11 -1.04 -25.00 3.82
N GLY A 12 -0.77 -24.93 5.11
CA GLY A 12 0.49 -25.43 5.69
C GLY A 12 1.74 -24.64 5.27
N SER A 13 1.58 -23.54 4.52
CA SER A 13 2.67 -22.72 3.98
C SER A 13 2.28 -21.25 3.90
N GLN A 14 3.14 -20.38 4.44
CA GLN A 14 2.99 -18.92 4.32
C GLN A 14 2.84 -18.47 2.86
N THR A 15 3.71 -18.96 1.99
CA THR A 15 3.70 -18.56 0.58
C THR A 15 2.39 -18.93 -0.11
N ARG A 16 1.89 -20.16 0.11
CA ARG A 16 0.63 -20.61 -0.50
C ARG A 16 -0.57 -19.79 -0.02
N GLU A 17 -0.64 -19.48 1.27
CA GLU A 17 -1.70 -18.65 1.83
C GLU A 17 -1.62 -17.22 1.26
N ASN A 18 -0.41 -16.65 1.18
CA ASN A 18 -0.19 -15.33 0.60
C ASN A 18 -0.58 -15.29 -0.89
N MET A 19 -0.21 -16.31 -1.67
CA MET A 19 -0.64 -16.43 -3.07
C MET A 19 -2.16 -16.50 -3.19
N PHE A 20 -2.81 -17.30 -2.34
CA PHE A 20 -4.27 -17.40 -2.33
C PHE A 20 -4.93 -16.04 -2.12
N TRP A 21 -4.56 -15.29 -1.07
CA TRP A 21 -5.17 -13.98 -0.80
C TRP A 21 -4.83 -12.94 -1.88
N SER A 22 -3.62 -12.97 -2.42
CA SER A 22 -3.23 -12.07 -3.51
C SER A 22 -4.03 -12.33 -4.80
N LEU A 23 -4.24 -13.60 -5.15
CA LEU A 23 -4.93 -13.96 -6.40
C LEU A 23 -6.45 -13.97 -6.26
N CYS A 24 -6.99 -14.46 -5.13
CA CYS A 24 -8.42 -14.66 -4.94
C CYS A 24 -9.12 -13.46 -4.28
N SER A 25 -8.37 -12.50 -3.72
CA SER A 25 -8.93 -11.30 -3.10
C SER A 25 -8.42 -10.02 -3.77
N ALA A 26 -7.10 -9.79 -3.80
CA ALA A 26 -6.57 -8.54 -4.34
C ALA A 26 -6.90 -8.36 -5.81
N LEU A 27 -6.61 -9.37 -6.65
CA LEU A 27 -6.78 -9.27 -8.08
C LEU A 27 -8.25 -9.04 -8.49
N PRO A 28 -9.25 -9.81 -8.00
CA PRO A 28 -10.65 -9.57 -8.34
C PRO A 28 -11.16 -8.19 -7.87
N ILE A 29 -10.77 -7.75 -6.66
CA ILE A 29 -11.22 -6.47 -6.13
C ILE A 29 -10.59 -5.31 -6.91
N TRP A 30 -9.29 -5.39 -7.23
CA TRP A 30 -8.63 -4.40 -8.08
C TRP A 30 -9.29 -4.32 -9.46
N THR A 31 -9.50 -5.47 -10.13
CA THR A 31 -10.18 -5.53 -11.42
C THR A 31 -11.58 -4.92 -11.36
N ALA A 32 -12.34 -5.18 -10.28
CA ALA A 32 -13.66 -4.60 -10.09
C ALA A 32 -13.61 -3.06 -9.98
N TYR A 33 -12.68 -2.52 -9.18
CA TYR A 33 -12.50 -1.06 -9.07
C TYR A 33 -12.16 -0.43 -10.42
N GLU A 34 -11.18 -0.96 -11.14
CA GLU A 34 -10.81 -0.42 -12.46
C GLU A 34 -11.95 -0.54 -13.48
N SER A 35 -12.66 -1.68 -13.49
CA SER A 35 -13.79 -1.87 -14.40
C SER A 35 -14.94 -0.90 -14.10
N ILE A 36 -15.27 -0.67 -12.82
CA ILE A 36 -16.26 0.30 -12.41
C ILE A 36 -15.84 1.72 -12.80
N MET A 37 -14.58 2.09 -12.58
CA MET A 37 -14.06 3.42 -12.93
C MET A 37 -14.09 3.66 -14.44
N LEU A 38 -13.68 2.66 -15.25
CA LEU A 38 -13.76 2.72 -16.70
C LEU A 38 -15.20 2.86 -17.19
N TRP A 39 -16.13 2.09 -16.58
CA TRP A 39 -17.55 2.17 -16.91
C TRP A 39 -18.12 3.54 -16.54
N CYS A 40 -17.80 4.08 -15.38
CA CYS A 40 -18.22 5.42 -14.96
C CYS A 40 -17.68 6.50 -15.91
N TYR A 41 -16.42 6.38 -16.31
CA TYR A 41 -15.84 7.30 -17.27
C TYR A 41 -16.57 7.24 -18.63
N ALA A 42 -16.77 6.05 -19.17
CA ALA A 42 -17.42 5.84 -20.47
C ALA A 42 -18.88 6.32 -20.51
N ASN A 43 -19.56 6.32 -19.36
CA ASN A 43 -20.96 6.74 -19.23
C ASN A 43 -21.13 8.16 -18.63
N ASN A 44 -20.05 8.94 -18.54
CA ASN A 44 -20.04 10.32 -18.04
C ASN A 44 -20.55 10.46 -16.58
N PHE A 45 -20.29 9.46 -15.71
CA PHE A 45 -20.61 9.54 -14.29
C PHE A 45 -19.50 10.18 -13.45
N MET A 46 -18.35 10.50 -14.05
CA MET A 46 -17.29 11.24 -13.36
C MET A 46 -17.61 12.75 -13.39
N LEU A 47 -17.26 13.45 -12.31
CA LEU A 47 -17.53 14.90 -12.21
C LEU A 47 -16.68 15.71 -13.20
N PHE A 48 -15.45 15.32 -13.43
CA PHE A 48 -14.48 16.07 -14.24
C PHE A 48 -13.67 15.12 -15.16
N PRO A 49 -14.31 14.45 -16.14
CA PRO A 49 -13.59 13.56 -17.06
C PRO A 49 -12.73 14.37 -18.02
N ILE A 50 -11.48 13.95 -18.23
CA ILE A 50 -10.62 14.49 -19.28
C ILE A 50 -10.74 13.56 -20.48
N HIS A 51 -11.38 14.02 -21.56
CA HIS A 51 -11.51 13.29 -22.81
C HIS A 51 -10.39 13.62 -23.80
N ASP A 52 -9.88 14.85 -23.75
CA ASP A 52 -8.76 15.30 -24.58
C ASP A 52 -7.60 15.77 -23.71
N TRP A 53 -6.52 14.98 -23.71
CA TRP A 53 -5.31 15.27 -22.96
C TRP A 53 -4.59 16.54 -23.47
N SER A 54 -4.78 16.89 -24.76
CA SER A 54 -4.12 18.02 -25.40
C SER A 54 -4.70 19.37 -24.97
N SER A 55 -5.90 19.39 -24.38
CA SER A 55 -6.53 20.60 -23.88
C SER A 55 -5.75 21.25 -22.71
N ASN A 56 -5.09 20.44 -21.88
CA ASN A 56 -4.21 20.90 -20.81
C ASN A 56 -3.09 19.89 -20.55
N PRO A 57 -2.08 19.81 -21.44
CA PRO A 57 -1.05 18.77 -21.36
C PRO A 57 -0.15 18.93 -20.12
N ILE A 58 0.03 20.14 -19.61
CA ILE A 58 0.82 20.39 -18.41
C ILE A 58 0.11 19.74 -17.21
N TYR A 59 -1.17 20.03 -16.99
CA TYR A 59 -1.94 19.41 -15.92
C TYR A 59 -1.96 17.88 -16.06
N PHE A 60 -2.21 17.38 -17.27
CA PHE A 60 -2.23 15.94 -17.56
C PHE A 60 -0.93 15.26 -17.12
N CYS A 61 0.22 15.85 -17.45
CA CYS A 61 1.53 15.31 -17.03
C CYS A 61 1.81 15.48 -15.54
N LEU A 62 1.45 16.64 -14.96
CA LEU A 62 1.69 16.90 -13.52
C LEU A 62 0.87 15.96 -12.62
N LEU A 63 -0.29 15.50 -13.07
CA LEU A 63 -1.10 14.58 -12.29
C LEU A 63 -0.39 13.24 -12.05
N PHE A 64 0.44 12.75 -12.99
CA PHE A 64 1.27 11.56 -12.75
C PHE A 64 2.28 11.75 -11.61
N LEU A 65 2.76 12.96 -11.39
CA LEU A 65 3.66 13.29 -10.28
C LEU A 65 2.89 13.46 -8.95
N ALA A 66 1.65 13.94 -9.03
CA ALA A 66 0.79 14.12 -7.86
C ALA A 66 0.22 12.79 -7.32
N ILE A 67 -0.07 11.83 -8.19
CA ILE A 67 -0.67 10.54 -7.84
C ILE A 67 0.12 9.79 -6.76
N PRO A 68 1.46 9.61 -6.84
CA PRO A 68 2.22 8.97 -5.75
C PRO A 68 2.09 9.69 -4.41
N ILE A 69 2.04 11.01 -4.41
CA ILE A 69 1.89 11.81 -3.18
C ILE A 69 0.50 11.58 -2.57
N ILE A 70 -0.54 11.64 -3.38
CA ILE A 70 -1.92 11.34 -2.98
C ILE A 70 -2.02 9.91 -2.42
N GLN A 71 -1.40 8.94 -3.11
CA GLN A 71 -1.34 7.55 -2.67
C GLN A 71 -0.65 7.40 -1.31
N HIS A 72 0.47 8.07 -1.06
CA HIS A 72 1.17 7.97 0.22
C HIS A 72 0.36 8.55 1.37
N ILE A 73 -0.36 9.66 1.15
CA ILE A 73 -1.25 10.26 2.16
C ILE A 73 -2.41 9.31 2.46
N HIS A 74 -3.09 8.84 1.41
CA HIS A 74 -4.21 7.92 1.54
C HIS A 74 -3.79 6.62 2.24
N PHE A 75 -2.67 6.03 1.82
CA PHE A 75 -2.14 4.81 2.41
C PHE A 75 -1.87 4.98 3.91
N TYR A 76 -1.18 6.06 4.30
CA TYR A 76 -0.92 6.33 5.70
C TYR A 76 -2.21 6.39 6.53
N LEU A 77 -3.22 7.11 6.04
CA LEU A 77 -4.49 7.28 6.75
C LEU A 77 -5.28 5.97 6.85
N THR A 78 -5.44 5.26 5.73
CA THR A 78 -6.18 4.00 5.68
C THR A 78 -5.46 2.88 6.43
N HIS A 79 -4.13 2.80 6.33
CA HIS A 79 -3.33 1.82 7.05
C HIS A 79 -3.41 2.05 8.56
N ARG A 80 -3.32 3.30 9.00
CA ARG A 80 -3.50 3.65 10.42
C ARG A 80 -4.92 3.35 10.90
N LEU A 81 -5.93 3.53 10.04
CA LEU A 81 -7.32 3.14 10.33
C LEU A 81 -7.45 1.62 10.53
N THR A 82 -6.77 0.81 9.70
CA THR A 82 -6.82 -0.65 9.83
C THR A 82 -6.18 -1.14 11.12
N HIS A 83 -5.30 -0.34 11.75
CA HIS A 83 -4.75 -0.61 13.08
C HIS A 83 -5.70 -0.27 14.24
N TRP A 84 -6.86 0.34 13.99
CA TRP A 84 -7.90 0.47 15.02
C TRP A 84 -8.36 -0.91 15.48
N LYS A 85 -8.41 -1.15 16.81
CA LYS A 85 -8.56 -2.47 17.41
C LYS A 85 -9.59 -3.40 16.77
N PRO A 86 -10.84 -2.96 16.44
CA PRO A 86 -11.80 -3.84 15.75
C PRO A 86 -11.34 -4.24 14.36
N LEU A 87 -10.90 -3.28 13.52
CA LEU A 87 -10.41 -3.56 12.17
C LEU A 87 -9.15 -4.39 12.18
N TYR A 88 -8.21 -4.09 13.10
CA TYR A 88 -7.01 -4.90 13.24
C TYR A 88 -7.35 -6.37 13.53
N LYS A 89 -8.21 -6.62 14.51
CA LYS A 89 -8.54 -7.98 14.97
C LYS A 89 -9.17 -8.83 13.88
N TRP A 90 -10.11 -8.28 13.09
CA TRP A 90 -10.93 -9.05 12.16
C TRP A 90 -10.44 -8.98 10.71
N VAL A 91 -9.72 -7.93 10.35
CA VAL A 91 -9.34 -7.60 8.98
C VAL A 91 -7.82 -7.60 8.82
N HIS A 92 -7.12 -6.64 9.43
CA HIS A 92 -5.71 -6.36 9.19
C HIS A 92 -4.75 -7.38 9.81
N TYR A 93 -5.21 -8.13 10.82
CA TYR A 93 -4.43 -9.21 11.40
C TYR A 93 -3.97 -10.25 10.36
N LEU A 94 -4.75 -10.50 9.32
CA LEU A 94 -4.38 -11.42 8.24
C LEU A 94 -3.08 -10.98 7.57
N HIS A 95 -2.95 -9.70 7.28
CA HIS A 95 -1.74 -9.10 6.73
C HIS A 95 -0.56 -9.19 7.70
N HIS A 96 -0.75 -8.79 8.95
CA HIS A 96 0.25 -8.83 10.02
C HIS A 96 0.62 -10.24 10.50
N LYS A 97 -0.08 -11.27 10.08
CA LYS A 97 0.34 -12.66 10.25
C LYS A 97 1.72 -12.90 9.62
N ASN A 98 2.05 -12.13 8.59
CA ASN A 98 3.32 -12.13 7.87
C ASN A 98 4.40 -11.29 8.60
N VAL A 99 4.85 -11.72 9.79
CA VAL A 99 5.97 -11.04 10.48
C VAL A 99 7.26 -11.10 9.66
N ASN A 100 7.52 -12.23 9.01
CA ASN A 100 8.58 -12.35 8.03
C ASN A 100 7.98 -12.09 6.65
N VAL A 101 8.12 -10.86 6.18
CA VAL A 101 7.59 -10.43 4.89
C VAL A 101 8.28 -11.14 3.71
N GLY A 102 7.55 -11.33 2.63
CA GLY A 102 8.03 -11.90 1.39
C GLY A 102 7.20 -11.38 0.21
N PRO A 103 7.65 -11.55 -1.04
CA PRO A 103 7.03 -10.91 -2.21
C PRO A 103 5.51 -11.11 -2.31
N TRP A 104 5.00 -12.27 -1.96
CA TRP A 104 3.57 -12.56 -1.99
C TRP A 104 2.79 -12.00 -0.79
N SER A 105 3.47 -11.52 0.25
CA SER A 105 2.78 -11.01 1.45
C SER A 105 2.27 -9.57 1.30
N GLY A 106 2.76 -8.83 0.30
CA GLY A 106 2.35 -7.43 0.08
C GLY A 106 0.85 -7.27 -0.20
N LEU A 107 0.26 -8.23 -0.90
CA LEU A 107 -1.18 -8.25 -1.19
C LEU A 107 -1.90 -9.40 -0.47
N SER A 108 -1.29 -9.99 0.56
CA SER A 108 -1.96 -10.97 1.42
C SER A 108 -2.78 -10.25 2.48
N MET A 109 -3.96 -9.81 2.11
CA MET A 109 -4.87 -9.00 2.92
C MET A 109 -6.29 -9.57 2.89
N HIS A 110 -7.08 -9.24 3.90
CA HIS A 110 -8.50 -9.56 3.93
C HIS A 110 -9.27 -8.78 2.84
N PRO A 111 -10.33 -9.34 2.23
CA PRO A 111 -11.09 -8.63 1.19
C PRO A 111 -11.56 -7.22 1.59
N VAL A 112 -12.02 -7.05 2.82
CA VAL A 112 -12.40 -5.71 3.35
C VAL A 112 -11.21 -4.75 3.36
N GLU A 113 -10.02 -5.23 3.67
CA GLU A 113 -8.81 -4.42 3.63
C GLU A 113 -8.46 -4.00 2.20
N HIS A 114 -8.57 -4.91 1.22
CA HIS A 114 -8.41 -4.56 -0.19
C HIS A 114 -9.41 -3.49 -0.62
N MET A 115 -10.68 -3.61 -0.21
CA MET A 115 -11.68 -2.58 -0.51
C MET A 115 -11.27 -1.22 0.06
N ILE A 116 -10.83 -1.17 1.32
CA ILE A 116 -10.36 0.09 1.95
C ILE A 116 -9.09 0.61 1.25
N TYR A 117 -8.12 -0.26 0.99
CA TYR A 117 -6.83 0.09 0.43
C TYR A 117 -6.94 0.68 -0.99
N LEU A 118 -7.85 0.15 -1.80
CA LEU A 118 -8.06 0.59 -3.18
C LEU A 118 -9.01 1.79 -3.32
N THR A 119 -9.64 2.28 -2.23
CA THR A 119 -10.49 3.48 -2.29
C THR A 119 -9.78 4.73 -2.79
N THR A 120 -8.46 4.76 -2.78
CA THR A 120 -7.68 5.87 -3.35
C THR A 120 -8.04 6.16 -4.82
N ILE A 121 -8.42 5.13 -5.58
CA ILE A 121 -8.82 5.26 -6.99
C ILE A 121 -10.11 6.08 -7.15
N LEU A 122 -10.97 6.08 -6.13
CA LEU A 122 -12.24 6.83 -6.14
C LEU A 122 -12.02 8.36 -6.08
N LEU A 123 -10.84 8.82 -5.69
CA LEU A 123 -10.50 10.25 -5.70
C LEU A 123 -10.59 10.84 -7.11
N HIS A 124 -10.44 10.01 -8.14
CA HIS A 124 -10.59 10.43 -9.53
C HIS A 124 -12.03 10.79 -9.93
N PHE A 125 -13.03 10.54 -9.09
CA PHE A 125 -14.37 11.12 -9.28
C PHE A 125 -14.37 12.64 -9.11
N VAL A 126 -13.52 13.17 -8.24
CA VAL A 126 -13.43 14.62 -7.92
C VAL A 126 -12.16 15.29 -8.44
N ILE A 127 -11.15 14.52 -8.83
CA ILE A 127 -9.93 15.02 -9.46
C ILE A 127 -10.09 14.90 -10.98
N PRO A 128 -9.96 16.01 -11.74
CA PRO A 128 -10.04 15.95 -13.20
C PRO A 128 -9.06 14.91 -13.77
N SER A 129 -9.58 13.87 -14.41
CA SER A 129 -8.77 12.70 -14.75
C SER A 129 -9.16 12.04 -16.07
N HIS A 130 -8.16 11.49 -16.74
CA HIS A 130 -8.29 10.55 -17.84
C HIS A 130 -8.14 9.11 -17.31
N PRO A 131 -8.68 8.09 -17.95
CA PRO A 131 -8.54 6.68 -17.53
C PRO A 131 -7.12 6.26 -17.18
N ILE A 132 -6.12 6.70 -17.94
CA ILE A 132 -4.73 6.37 -17.71
C ILE A 132 -4.23 6.80 -16.30
N HIS A 133 -4.80 7.87 -15.72
CA HIS A 133 -4.41 8.34 -14.39
C HIS A 133 -4.88 7.39 -13.29
N PHE A 134 -6.13 6.95 -13.32
CA PHE A 134 -6.63 6.03 -12.30
C PHE A 134 -6.10 4.60 -12.50
N MET A 135 -5.82 4.18 -13.73
CA MET A 135 -5.10 2.92 -13.98
C MET A 135 -3.66 2.99 -13.46
N TYR A 136 -2.96 4.11 -13.69
CA TYR A 136 -1.63 4.35 -13.12
C TYR A 136 -1.67 4.34 -11.59
N GLN A 137 -2.69 4.96 -10.98
CA GLN A 137 -2.89 4.95 -9.53
C GLN A 137 -3.08 3.52 -9.00
N GLY A 138 -3.95 2.72 -9.62
CA GLY A 138 -4.16 1.31 -9.25
C GLY A 138 -2.87 0.50 -9.33
N MET A 139 -2.14 0.62 -10.43
CA MET A 139 -0.84 -0.03 -10.61
C MET A 139 0.18 0.43 -9.55
N HIS A 140 0.28 1.75 -9.29
CA HIS A 140 1.20 2.29 -8.29
C HIS A 140 0.87 1.78 -6.88
N THR A 141 -0.41 1.67 -6.55
CA THR A 141 -0.90 1.15 -5.27
C THR A 141 -0.46 -0.30 -5.07
N VAL A 142 -0.68 -1.15 -6.06
CA VAL A 142 -0.34 -2.58 -6.01
C VAL A 142 1.17 -2.81 -5.97
N LEU A 143 1.92 -2.12 -6.82
CA LEU A 143 3.39 -2.23 -6.85
C LEU A 143 4.03 -1.67 -5.57
N GLY A 144 3.45 -0.62 -4.98
CA GLY A 144 3.90 -0.07 -3.70
C GLY A 144 3.84 -1.10 -2.57
N ALA A 145 2.72 -1.82 -2.45
CA ALA A 145 2.56 -2.90 -1.49
C ALA A 145 3.61 -4.01 -1.68
N GLN A 146 3.84 -4.43 -2.91
CA GLN A 146 4.85 -5.46 -3.22
C GLN A 146 6.27 -4.98 -2.92
N LYS A 147 6.59 -3.74 -3.24
CA LYS A 147 7.92 -3.14 -3.01
C LYS A 147 8.32 -3.22 -1.52
N GLY A 148 7.43 -2.84 -0.60
CA GLY A 148 7.68 -2.90 0.84
C GLY A 148 7.88 -4.32 1.39
N HIS A 149 7.40 -5.33 0.66
CA HIS A 149 7.43 -6.73 1.06
C HIS A 149 8.49 -7.59 0.35
N THR A 150 9.36 -7.00 -0.47
CA THR A 150 10.40 -7.75 -1.19
C THR A 150 11.43 -8.40 -0.27
N GLY A 151 11.61 -7.91 0.95
CA GLY A 151 12.67 -8.32 1.87
C GLY A 151 14.04 -7.70 1.56
N TYR A 152 14.11 -6.82 0.57
CA TYR A 152 15.34 -6.12 0.16
C TYR A 152 15.21 -4.62 0.39
N GLU A 153 16.35 -3.97 0.73
CA GLU A 153 16.40 -2.52 0.94
C GLU A 153 16.52 -1.74 -0.36
N ARG A 154 17.09 -2.36 -1.38
CA ARG A 154 17.38 -1.70 -2.66
C ARG A 154 17.18 -2.64 -3.83
N LEU A 155 16.56 -2.14 -4.87
CA LEU A 155 16.55 -2.75 -6.19
C LEU A 155 17.75 -2.21 -6.98
N VAL A 156 18.71 -3.07 -7.30
CA VAL A 156 19.86 -2.70 -8.12
C VAL A 156 19.44 -2.57 -9.57
N VAL A 157 19.47 -1.36 -10.11
CA VAL A 157 19.09 -1.05 -11.50
C VAL A 157 20.27 -1.29 -12.44
N ASN A 158 21.48 -0.90 -12.00
CA ASN A 158 22.70 -1.10 -12.77
C ASN A 158 23.83 -1.56 -11.84
N LYS A 159 24.29 -2.79 -12.05
CA LYS A 159 25.37 -3.38 -11.24
C LYS A 159 26.72 -2.69 -11.44
N ASN A 160 26.99 -2.18 -12.65
CA ASN A 160 28.28 -1.57 -12.97
C ASN A 160 28.44 -0.18 -12.34
N THR A 161 27.36 0.59 -12.25
CA THR A 161 27.38 1.94 -11.65
C THR A 161 26.96 1.94 -10.19
N GLY A 162 26.45 0.81 -9.66
CA GLY A 162 25.87 0.74 -8.33
C GLY A 162 24.53 1.46 -8.18
N SER A 163 23.94 1.92 -9.30
CA SER A 163 22.65 2.62 -9.27
C SER A 163 21.55 1.72 -8.72
N SER A 164 20.80 2.21 -7.72
CA SER A 164 19.76 1.44 -7.06
C SER A 164 18.59 2.34 -6.63
N ILE A 165 17.39 1.74 -6.58
CA ILE A 165 16.18 2.37 -6.11
C ILE A 165 15.88 1.83 -4.71
N PRO A 166 15.63 2.68 -3.69
CA PRO A 166 15.21 2.22 -2.36
C PRO A 166 13.87 1.48 -2.43
N SER A 167 13.78 0.30 -1.82
CA SER A 167 12.52 -0.46 -1.69
C SER A 167 11.84 -0.27 -0.34
N ALA A 168 12.57 0.27 0.65
CA ALA A 168 12.08 0.50 2.00
C ALA A 168 11.62 -0.77 2.74
N GLY A 169 12.17 -1.93 2.38
CA GLY A 169 11.79 -3.21 2.97
C GLY A 169 12.01 -3.28 4.47
N TYR A 170 13.12 -2.72 4.99
CA TYR A 170 13.41 -2.70 6.42
C TYR A 170 12.45 -1.79 7.21
N PHE A 171 12.09 -0.64 6.62
CA PHE A 171 11.13 0.29 7.23
C PHE A 171 9.77 -0.41 7.44
N HIS A 172 9.28 -1.10 6.42
CA HIS A 172 8.02 -1.83 6.48
C HIS A 172 8.13 -3.13 7.32
N TYR A 173 9.28 -3.81 7.31
CA TYR A 173 9.55 -4.92 8.22
C TYR A 173 9.44 -4.52 9.68
N LEU A 174 9.96 -3.35 10.06
CA LEU A 174 9.82 -2.82 11.43
C LEU A 174 8.34 -2.62 11.80
N HIS A 175 7.51 -2.18 10.84
CA HIS A 175 6.08 -2.08 11.02
C HIS A 175 5.46 -3.45 11.32
N HIS A 176 5.70 -4.46 10.49
CA HIS A 176 5.22 -5.83 10.74
C HIS A 176 5.71 -6.44 12.04
N ARG A 177 6.89 -6.04 12.49
CA ARG A 177 7.48 -6.53 13.73
C ARG A 177 6.90 -5.86 14.98
N TYR A 178 6.67 -4.56 14.93
CA TYR A 178 6.29 -3.74 16.08
C TYR A 178 4.86 -3.23 16.06
N PHE A 179 4.19 -3.25 14.93
CA PHE A 179 2.78 -2.93 14.68
C PHE A 179 2.42 -1.43 14.79
N GLU A 180 2.89 -0.72 15.78
CA GLU A 180 2.48 0.65 16.10
C GLU A 180 3.50 1.71 15.65
N CYS A 181 4.18 1.46 14.54
CA CYS A 181 5.13 2.38 13.93
C CYS A 181 5.15 2.21 12.42
N ASN A 182 5.70 3.20 11.69
CA ASN A 182 5.96 3.13 10.25
C ASN A 182 4.72 2.74 9.42
N TYR A 183 3.62 3.44 9.63
CA TYR A 183 2.36 3.19 8.93
C TYR A 183 2.37 3.61 7.45
N GLY A 184 3.26 4.53 7.09
CA GLY A 184 3.35 5.09 5.73
C GLY A 184 4.46 4.48 4.90
N GLU A 185 4.91 5.26 3.93
CA GLU A 185 6.06 4.97 3.08
C GLU A 185 7.29 5.72 3.58
N LEU A 186 8.49 5.13 3.45
CA LEU A 186 9.75 5.74 3.88
C LEU A 186 10.00 7.12 3.25
N THR A 187 9.54 7.31 2.02
CA THR A 187 9.66 8.57 1.27
C THR A 187 8.66 9.63 1.72
N SER A 188 7.66 9.26 2.50
CA SER A 188 6.65 10.17 3.05
C SER A 188 7.05 10.66 4.45
N PRO A 189 6.93 11.94 4.77
CA PRO A 189 7.28 12.47 6.09
C PRO A 189 6.22 12.18 7.16
N LEU A 190 5.10 11.55 6.83
CA LEU A 190 3.93 11.42 7.71
C LEU A 190 4.25 10.71 9.04
N ASP A 191 4.99 9.62 9.02
CA ASP A 191 5.39 8.94 10.27
C ASP A 191 6.27 9.81 11.16
N LYS A 192 7.11 10.67 10.58
CA LYS A 192 7.91 11.64 11.35
C LYS A 192 7.02 12.73 11.96
N TRP A 193 6.10 13.29 11.18
CA TRP A 193 5.19 14.35 11.63
C TRP A 193 4.24 13.87 12.72
N PHE A 194 3.74 12.65 12.61
CA PHE A 194 2.82 12.07 13.59
C PHE A 194 3.50 11.25 14.69
N GLY A 195 4.84 11.24 14.72
CA GLY A 195 5.61 10.62 15.81
C GLY A 195 5.64 9.10 15.83
N THR A 196 5.31 8.46 14.70
CA THR A 196 5.28 7.00 14.52
C THR A 196 6.51 6.45 13.78
N PHE A 197 7.48 7.30 13.43
CA PHE A 197 8.68 6.89 12.71
C PHE A 197 9.64 6.08 13.59
N HIS A 198 10.00 4.89 13.13
CA HIS A 198 10.96 3.98 13.76
C HIS A 198 12.08 3.62 12.78
N ASP A 199 13.32 3.90 13.14
CA ASP A 199 14.51 3.66 12.31
C ASP A 199 15.26 2.36 12.65
N GLY A 200 14.71 1.55 13.57
CA GLY A 200 15.34 0.34 14.08
C GLY A 200 16.24 0.53 15.28
N THR A 201 16.53 1.77 15.69
CA THR A 201 17.39 2.04 16.87
C THR A 201 16.66 1.82 18.19
N LYS A 202 17.43 1.51 19.24
CA LYS A 202 16.91 1.41 20.61
C LYS A 202 16.26 2.73 21.07
N LYS A 203 16.83 3.87 20.67
CA LYS A 203 16.31 5.20 21.00
C LYS A 203 14.92 5.43 20.38
N ALA A 204 14.72 5.07 19.10
CA ALA A 204 13.42 5.16 18.44
C ALA A 204 12.39 4.24 19.11
N HIS A 205 12.79 3.01 19.45
CA HIS A 205 11.94 2.06 20.16
C HIS A 205 11.47 2.60 21.51
N GLU A 206 12.38 3.13 22.30
CA GLU A 206 12.06 3.73 23.60
C GLU A 206 11.15 4.95 23.48
N LYS A 207 11.34 5.78 22.44
CA LYS A 207 10.51 6.96 22.19
C LYS A 207 9.05 6.60 21.90
N ILE A 208 8.82 5.52 21.18
CA ILE A 208 7.45 5.11 20.75
C ILE A 208 6.77 4.27 21.83
N PHE A 209 7.46 3.29 22.41
CA PHE A 209 6.83 2.26 23.25
C PHE A 209 6.99 2.43 24.76
N LYS A 210 7.93 3.27 25.24
CA LYS A 210 8.02 3.57 26.69
C LYS A 210 7.05 4.66 27.17
N LYS A 211 6.32 5.30 26.25
CA LYS A 211 5.30 6.30 26.60
C LYS A 211 3.91 5.69 26.81
N GLN A 212 3.79 4.38 26.67
CA GLN A 212 2.60 3.59 26.98
C GLN A 212 2.83 2.89 28.34
#